data_852fa52c931351aa4d619d156f560781
#
_entry.id   852fa52c931351aa4d619d156f560781
#
_cell.length_a   1.000
_cell.length_b   1.000
_cell.length_c   1.000
_cell.angle_alpha   90.00
_cell.angle_beta   90.00
_cell.angle_gamma   90.00
#
_symmetry.space_group_name_H-M   'P 1'
#
loop_
_entity.id
_entity.type
_entity.pdbx_description
1 polymer ?
#
loop_
_entity_poly.entity_id
_entity_poly.type
_entity_poly.pdbx_seq_one_letter_code
_entity_poly.pdbx_strand_id
1 'polypeptide(L)'
;KDSATTQVSNTVGSYKKAAKKAEEINPEGKTLLDYGAGLGLGSDAIRENSNLSVTSYEPFPENWKGSTPVDYTNSSLIEEKYDNVVNLNVLNVLEPDLRNNVAKDIMDKVAPGGVAIIGTRKWKGDIDTTKNFLPTEEDQAVLVQKSKDGETISVYQKGFDGDQLKNYITSLAPKGFRVERGQGIAANTVYAFNENS
;
A
#
# COMPACT_ATOMS: atom_id res chain seq x y z
N LYS A 1 10.37 14.91 10.45
CA LYS A 1 9.14 14.16 10.23
C LYS A 1 9.45 12.79 9.64
N ASP A 2 8.83 11.80 10.18
CA ASP A 2 9.06 10.42 9.85
C ASP A 2 8.45 10.10 8.46
N SER A 3 9.08 9.21 7.71
CA SER A 3 8.62 8.82 6.38
C SER A 3 7.22 8.23 6.39
N ALA A 4 6.82 7.55 7.47
CA ALA A 4 5.50 6.96 7.60
C ALA A 4 4.37 7.99 7.64
N THR A 5 4.68 9.26 7.90
CA THR A 5 3.70 10.35 7.92
C THR A 5 3.68 11.16 6.63
N THR A 6 4.57 10.83 5.67
CA THR A 6 4.69 11.58 4.43
C THR A 6 3.62 11.16 3.46
N GLN A 7 2.82 12.13 2.99
CA GLN A 7 1.75 11.88 2.05
C GLN A 7 2.19 12.27 0.63
N VAL A 8 1.97 11.39 -0.32
CA VAL A 8 2.22 11.66 -1.74
C VAL A 8 0.88 11.71 -2.45
N SER A 9 0.59 12.86 -3.03
CA SER A 9 -0.61 13.06 -3.81
C SER A 9 -0.53 12.38 -5.15
N ASN A 10 -1.32 11.97 -5.88
CA ASN A 10 -1.30 11.57 -7.31
C ASN A 10 -1.30 10.08 -7.63
N THR A 11 -1.83 9.25 -6.76
CA THR A 11 -1.97 7.83 -7.07
C THR A 11 -3.41 7.42 -7.36
N VAL A 12 -4.30 8.39 -7.62
CA VAL A 12 -5.73 8.11 -7.89
C VAL A 12 -5.90 7.15 -9.06
N GLY A 13 -5.11 7.32 -10.12
CA GLY A 13 -5.12 6.39 -11.26
C GLY A 13 -4.79 4.95 -10.88
N SER A 14 -3.83 4.76 -9.99
CA SER A 14 -3.47 3.43 -9.49
C SER A 14 -4.60 2.82 -8.67
N TYR A 15 -5.29 3.61 -7.86
CA TYR A 15 -6.44 3.14 -7.08
C TYR A 15 -7.60 2.72 -7.97
N LYS A 16 -7.87 3.44 -9.06
CA LYS A 16 -8.88 3.04 -10.04
C LYS A 16 -8.54 1.70 -10.68
N LYS A 17 -7.27 1.52 -11.05
CA LYS A 17 -6.78 0.25 -11.63
C LYS A 17 -6.85 -0.89 -10.62
N ALA A 18 -6.54 -0.62 -9.35
CA ALA A 18 -6.64 -1.61 -8.28
C ALA A 18 -8.09 -2.05 -8.07
N ALA A 19 -9.04 -1.13 -8.07
CA ALA A 19 -10.46 -1.44 -7.94
C ALA A 19 -10.94 -2.33 -9.09
N LYS A 20 -10.58 -1.98 -10.32
CA LYS A 20 -10.93 -2.78 -11.50
C LYS A 20 -10.32 -4.17 -11.42
N LYS A 21 -9.05 -4.26 -11.01
CA LYS A 21 -8.38 -5.55 -10.86
C LYS A 21 -9.03 -6.39 -9.76
N ALA A 22 -9.41 -5.80 -8.64
CA ALA A 22 -10.09 -6.51 -7.57
C ALA A 22 -11.39 -7.15 -8.06
N GLU A 23 -12.20 -6.42 -8.81
CA GLU A 23 -13.44 -6.96 -9.39
C GLU A 23 -13.18 -8.05 -10.43
N GLU A 24 -12.05 -7.98 -11.12
CA GLU A 24 -11.64 -8.95 -12.13
C GLU A 24 -11.14 -10.25 -11.52
N ILE A 25 -10.24 -10.17 -10.51
CA ILE A 25 -9.62 -11.37 -9.91
C ILE A 25 -10.39 -11.91 -8.72
N ASN A 26 -11.33 -11.15 -8.18
CA ASN A 26 -12.21 -11.57 -7.08
C ASN A 26 -13.64 -11.10 -7.35
N PRO A 27 -14.30 -11.64 -8.39
CA PRO A 27 -15.61 -11.13 -8.82
C PRO A 27 -16.73 -11.31 -7.79
N GLU A 28 -16.60 -12.25 -6.86
CA GLU A 28 -17.56 -12.47 -5.79
C GLU A 28 -17.32 -11.56 -4.57
N GLY A 29 -16.19 -10.86 -4.53
CA GLY A 29 -15.83 -9.98 -3.41
C GLY A 29 -16.71 -8.73 -3.38
N LYS A 30 -17.07 -8.31 -2.18
CA LYS A 30 -17.96 -7.17 -1.94
C LYS A 30 -17.33 -6.04 -1.14
N THR A 31 -16.32 -6.37 -0.34
CA THR A 31 -15.68 -5.41 0.56
C THR A 31 -14.26 -5.14 0.16
N LEU A 32 -13.79 -3.94 0.47
CA LEU A 32 -12.41 -3.55 0.24
C LEU A 32 -11.91 -2.67 1.39
N LEU A 33 -10.75 -3.02 1.93
CA LEU A 33 -10.03 -2.17 2.88
C LEU A 33 -8.92 -1.44 2.13
N ASP A 34 -8.98 -0.11 2.14
CA ASP A 34 -7.89 0.74 1.67
C ASP A 34 -6.92 0.93 2.83
N TYR A 35 -5.86 0.13 2.85
CA TYR A 35 -4.90 0.07 3.92
C TYR A 35 -3.76 1.05 3.67
N GLY A 36 -3.71 2.11 4.45
CA GLY A 36 -2.78 3.21 4.22
C GLY A 36 -3.36 4.21 3.22
N ALA A 37 -4.56 4.70 3.50
CA ALA A 37 -5.36 5.47 2.55
C ALA A 37 -4.82 6.88 2.26
N GLY A 38 -3.79 7.32 2.97
CA GLY A 38 -3.12 8.59 2.72
C GLY A 38 -4.06 9.78 2.86
N LEU A 39 -4.26 10.50 1.77
CA LEU A 39 -5.16 11.66 1.74
C LEU A 39 -6.65 11.30 1.60
N GLY A 40 -6.96 10.03 1.35
CA GLY A 40 -8.33 9.56 1.19
C GLY A 40 -8.88 9.69 -0.24
N LEU A 41 -8.15 10.30 -1.15
CA LEU A 41 -8.59 10.48 -2.53
C LEU A 41 -8.70 9.15 -3.27
N GLY A 42 -7.83 8.20 -2.93
CA GLY A 42 -7.87 6.84 -3.49
C GLY A 42 -9.11 6.08 -3.05
N SER A 43 -9.48 6.18 -1.78
CA SER A 43 -10.71 5.56 -1.27
C SER A 43 -11.93 6.09 -2.03
N ASP A 44 -12.00 7.40 -2.24
CA ASP A 44 -13.08 8.02 -3.01
C ASP A 44 -13.10 7.50 -4.45
N ALA A 45 -11.92 7.38 -5.08
CA ALA A 45 -11.81 6.89 -6.44
C ALA A 45 -12.30 5.44 -6.58
N ILE A 46 -12.01 4.59 -5.58
CA ILE A 46 -12.49 3.20 -5.58
C ILE A 46 -14.01 3.18 -5.45
N ARG A 47 -14.58 3.98 -4.57
CA ARG A 47 -16.04 4.06 -4.39
C ARG A 47 -16.74 4.51 -5.66
N GLU A 48 -16.16 5.47 -6.38
CA GLU A 48 -16.74 6.01 -7.61
C GLU A 48 -16.63 5.08 -8.81
N ASN A 49 -15.63 4.20 -8.81
CA ASN A 49 -15.28 3.37 -9.97
C ASN A 49 -15.53 1.87 -9.75
N SER A 50 -16.21 1.50 -8.68
CA SER A 50 -16.51 0.10 -8.39
C SER A 50 -17.82 -0.02 -7.60
N ASN A 51 -18.31 -1.25 -7.45
CA ASN A 51 -19.45 -1.56 -6.60
C ASN A 51 -19.01 -2.07 -5.21
N LEU A 52 -17.73 -1.91 -4.89
CA LEU A 52 -17.18 -2.40 -3.62
C LEU A 52 -17.54 -1.47 -2.47
N SER A 53 -17.80 -2.07 -1.31
CA SER A 53 -17.96 -1.35 -0.06
C SER A 53 -16.58 -1.08 0.52
N VAL A 54 -16.17 0.19 0.56
CA VAL A 54 -14.81 0.60 0.89
C VAL A 54 -14.72 1.09 2.33
N THR A 55 -13.78 0.53 3.08
CA THR A 55 -13.37 0.98 4.40
C THR A 55 -11.97 1.57 4.29
N SER A 56 -11.73 2.72 4.90
CA SER A 56 -10.43 3.38 4.90
C SER A 56 -9.71 3.24 6.23
N TYR A 57 -8.40 2.97 6.15
CA TYR A 57 -7.51 2.99 7.29
C TYR A 57 -6.30 3.85 6.97
N GLU A 58 -6.05 4.86 7.83
CA GLU A 58 -4.89 5.73 7.73
C GLU A 58 -4.41 6.11 9.13
N PRO A 59 -3.18 5.73 9.54
CA PRO A 59 -2.68 6.03 10.88
C PRO A 59 -2.33 7.51 11.10
N PHE A 60 -2.16 8.28 10.01
CA PHE A 60 -1.77 9.69 10.08
C PHE A 60 -2.72 10.56 9.26
N PRO A 61 -3.97 10.78 9.75
CA PRO A 61 -5.02 11.42 8.95
C PRO A 61 -5.04 12.95 8.98
N GLU A 62 -3.99 13.61 9.44
CA GLU A 62 -3.98 15.08 9.63
C GLU A 62 -4.32 15.86 8.37
N ASN A 63 -3.96 15.33 7.21
CA ASN A 63 -4.19 15.98 5.92
C ASN A 63 -5.32 15.33 5.13
N TRP A 64 -6.19 14.58 5.78
CA TRP A 64 -7.27 13.86 5.14
C TRP A 64 -8.15 14.77 4.28
N LYS A 65 -8.42 14.34 3.05
CA LYS A 65 -9.23 15.06 2.04
C LYS A 65 -10.34 14.18 1.46
N GLY A 66 -10.53 12.99 2.04
CA GLY A 66 -11.61 12.11 1.59
C GLY A 66 -12.99 12.74 1.78
N SER A 67 -13.94 12.34 0.94
CA SER A 67 -15.32 12.85 0.99
C SER A 67 -16.08 12.39 2.23
N THR A 68 -15.63 11.29 2.83
CA THR A 68 -16.15 10.80 4.12
C THR A 68 -15.01 10.75 5.13
N PRO A 69 -15.29 10.80 6.44
CA PRO A 69 -14.26 10.64 7.45
C PRO A 69 -13.50 9.33 7.29
N VAL A 70 -12.22 9.31 7.69
CA VAL A 70 -11.44 8.07 7.75
C VAL A 70 -12.13 7.10 8.72
N ASP A 71 -12.25 5.83 8.32
CA ASP A 71 -12.95 4.85 9.15
C ASP A 71 -12.13 4.38 10.34
N TYR A 72 -10.84 4.15 10.13
CA TYR A 72 -9.92 3.68 11.18
C TYR A 72 -8.61 4.43 11.14
N THR A 73 -8.08 4.76 12.31
CA THR A 73 -6.74 5.34 12.48
C THR A 73 -5.81 4.38 13.22
N ASN A 74 -6.33 3.26 13.71
CA ASN A 74 -5.58 2.24 14.42
C ASN A 74 -5.99 0.87 13.89
N SER A 75 -5.07 0.16 13.26
CA SER A 75 -5.38 -1.13 12.63
C SER A 75 -5.78 -2.21 13.63
N SER A 76 -5.34 -2.10 14.89
CA SER A 76 -5.72 -3.06 15.93
C SER A 76 -7.21 -3.03 16.28
N LEU A 77 -7.91 -1.96 15.90
CA LEU A 77 -9.36 -1.83 16.09
C LEU A 77 -10.16 -2.44 14.94
N ILE A 78 -9.51 -2.82 13.85
CA ILE A 78 -10.18 -3.45 12.71
C ILE A 78 -10.33 -4.94 13.02
N GLU A 79 -11.54 -5.35 13.39
CA GLU A 79 -11.85 -6.74 13.72
C GLU A 79 -12.28 -7.55 12.51
N GLU A 80 -12.80 -6.88 11.49
CA GLU A 80 -13.29 -7.50 10.28
C GLU A 80 -12.16 -7.92 9.36
N LYS A 81 -12.42 -8.92 8.52
CA LYS A 81 -11.58 -9.26 7.38
C LYS A 81 -12.31 -8.87 6.10
N TYR A 82 -11.55 -8.59 5.06
CA TYR A 82 -12.07 -8.00 3.84
C TYR A 82 -11.82 -8.90 2.64
N ASP A 83 -12.75 -8.89 1.69
CA ASP A 83 -12.60 -9.64 0.44
C ASP A 83 -11.41 -9.12 -0.36
N ASN A 84 -11.15 -7.81 -0.29
CA ASN A 84 -10.03 -7.17 -0.96
C ASN A 84 -9.33 -6.23 0.02
N VAL A 85 -8.00 -6.24 0.01
CA VAL A 85 -7.19 -5.27 0.74
C VAL A 85 -6.23 -4.63 -0.26
N VAL A 86 -6.22 -3.30 -0.34
CA VAL A 86 -5.35 -2.56 -1.24
C VAL A 86 -4.34 -1.77 -0.43
N ASN A 87 -3.06 -1.90 -0.77
CA ASN A 87 -1.98 -1.16 -0.13
C ASN A 87 -0.98 -0.73 -1.18
N LEU A 88 -0.97 0.55 -1.51
CA LEU A 88 -0.16 1.10 -2.59
C LEU A 88 0.84 2.13 -2.07
N ASN A 89 2.12 1.90 -2.38
CA ASN A 89 3.23 2.81 -2.10
C ASN A 89 3.41 3.13 -0.61
N VAL A 90 3.17 2.14 0.24
CA VAL A 90 3.35 2.22 1.68
C VAL A 90 4.60 1.47 2.12
N LEU A 91 4.76 0.23 1.70
CA LEU A 91 5.88 -0.61 2.18
C LEU A 91 7.25 -0.05 1.81
N ASN A 92 7.33 0.66 0.70
CA ASN A 92 8.58 1.26 0.24
C ASN A 92 9.06 2.45 1.09
N VAL A 93 8.20 3.04 1.93
CA VAL A 93 8.60 4.16 2.82
C VAL A 93 8.81 3.71 4.27
N LEU A 94 8.65 2.44 4.56
CA LEU A 94 8.77 1.89 5.91
C LEU A 94 10.13 1.22 6.11
N GLU A 95 10.75 1.46 7.25
CA GLU A 95 11.96 0.76 7.64
C GLU A 95 11.68 -0.73 7.93
N PRO A 96 12.70 -1.61 7.90
CA PRO A 96 12.50 -3.07 7.84
C PRO A 96 11.54 -3.66 8.88
N ASP A 97 11.70 -3.34 10.16
CA ASP A 97 10.86 -3.94 11.20
C ASP A 97 9.40 -3.52 11.07
N LEU A 98 9.17 -2.23 10.85
CA LEU A 98 7.82 -1.70 10.64
C LEU A 98 7.22 -2.25 9.34
N ARG A 99 8.02 -2.31 8.29
CA ARG A 99 7.61 -2.90 6.99
C ARG A 99 7.11 -4.33 7.17
N ASN A 100 7.86 -5.15 7.90
CA ASN A 100 7.48 -6.54 8.15
C ASN A 100 6.15 -6.63 8.90
N ASN A 101 5.98 -5.82 9.94
CA ASN A 101 4.75 -5.81 10.72
C ASN A 101 3.55 -5.36 9.89
N VAL A 102 3.72 -4.33 9.07
CA VAL A 102 2.64 -3.81 8.21
C VAL A 102 2.29 -4.84 7.13
N ALA A 103 3.29 -5.46 6.49
CA ALA A 103 3.03 -6.47 5.46
C ALA A 103 2.24 -7.66 6.03
N LYS A 104 2.59 -8.11 7.24
CA LYS A 104 1.85 -9.18 7.92
C LYS A 104 0.42 -8.75 8.25
N ASP A 105 0.25 -7.52 8.72
CA ASP A 105 -1.07 -6.99 9.09
C ASP A 105 -1.98 -6.83 7.86
N ILE A 106 -1.43 -6.41 6.72
CA ILE A 106 -2.19 -6.35 5.47
C ILE A 106 -2.79 -7.72 5.14
N MET A 107 -1.98 -8.77 5.19
CA MET A 107 -2.44 -10.12 4.88
C MET A 107 -3.40 -10.68 5.95
N ASP A 108 -3.20 -10.27 7.20
CA ASP A 108 -4.12 -10.64 8.28
C ASP A 108 -5.54 -10.10 8.06
N LYS A 109 -5.68 -8.99 7.36
CA LYS A 109 -6.98 -8.37 7.06
C LYS A 109 -7.71 -9.01 5.88
N VAL A 110 -7.09 -9.96 5.18
CA VAL A 110 -7.68 -10.62 4.02
C VAL A 110 -8.55 -11.77 4.46
N ALA A 111 -9.83 -11.74 4.09
CA ALA A 111 -10.78 -12.81 4.38
C ALA A 111 -10.41 -14.10 3.61
N PRO A 112 -10.81 -15.28 4.13
CA PRO A 112 -10.71 -16.51 3.34
C PRO A 112 -11.35 -16.34 1.96
N GLY A 113 -10.64 -16.74 0.91
CA GLY A 113 -11.07 -16.53 -0.47
C GLY A 113 -10.80 -15.12 -1.01
N GLY A 114 -10.26 -14.23 -0.18
CA GLY A 114 -9.97 -12.86 -0.57
C GLY A 114 -8.55 -12.67 -1.12
N VAL A 115 -8.23 -11.41 -1.44
CA VAL A 115 -6.94 -11.05 -2.05
C VAL A 115 -6.45 -9.70 -1.53
N ALA A 116 -5.13 -9.59 -1.33
CA ALA A 116 -4.48 -8.31 -1.13
C ALA A 116 -3.77 -7.89 -2.43
N ILE A 117 -3.97 -6.65 -2.82
CA ILE A 117 -3.27 -6.01 -3.94
C ILE A 117 -2.26 -5.05 -3.33
N ILE A 118 -0.98 -5.37 -3.49
CA ILE A 118 0.11 -4.62 -2.85
C ILE A 118 1.02 -4.06 -3.94
N GLY A 119 1.30 -2.76 -3.86
CA GLY A 119 2.15 -2.10 -4.82
C GLY A 119 3.24 -1.26 -4.15
N THR A 120 4.40 -1.19 -4.77
CA THR A 120 5.53 -0.38 -4.30
C THR A 120 6.22 0.32 -5.47
N ARG A 121 7.11 1.25 -5.12
CA ARG A 121 8.06 1.84 -6.06
C ARG A 121 9.16 0.85 -6.38
N LYS A 122 9.79 1.04 -7.54
CA LYS A 122 10.98 0.32 -7.95
C LYS A 122 12.22 1.12 -7.56
N TRP A 123 13.37 0.45 -7.53
CA TRP A 123 14.65 1.11 -7.33
C TRP A 123 15.18 1.66 -8.64
N LYS A 124 15.40 0.77 -9.59
CA LYS A 124 16.06 1.11 -10.86
C LYS A 124 15.16 1.93 -11.77
N GLY A 125 15.62 3.11 -12.13
CA GLY A 125 14.85 4.02 -12.98
C GLY A 125 13.70 4.73 -12.29
N ASP A 126 13.59 4.60 -10.98
CA ASP A 126 12.57 5.26 -10.16
C ASP A 126 13.24 5.94 -8.96
N ILE A 127 13.42 5.25 -7.84
CA ILE A 127 14.00 5.86 -6.64
C ILE A 127 15.44 6.33 -6.91
N ASP A 128 16.23 5.53 -7.61
CA ASP A 128 17.62 5.86 -7.91
C ASP A 128 17.80 7.11 -8.81
N THR A 129 16.74 7.55 -9.49
CA THR A 129 16.76 8.76 -10.32
C THR A 129 16.20 9.99 -9.62
N THR A 130 15.72 9.85 -8.39
CA THR A 130 15.12 10.94 -7.64
C THR A 130 16.21 11.94 -7.19
N LYS A 131 15.92 13.23 -7.30
CA LYS A 131 16.83 14.27 -6.82
C LYS A 131 16.95 14.24 -5.29
N ASN A 132 18.15 14.61 -4.80
CA ASN A 132 18.42 14.75 -3.36
C ASN A 132 18.24 13.44 -2.58
N PHE A 133 18.54 12.29 -3.21
CA PHE A 133 18.56 11.04 -2.46
C PHE A 133 20.00 10.71 -2.02
N LEU A 134 20.10 10.13 -0.85
CA LEU A 134 21.35 9.63 -0.29
C LEU A 134 21.24 8.11 -0.17
N PRO A 135 21.96 7.34 -1.00
CA PRO A 135 21.93 5.88 -0.87
C PRO A 135 22.45 5.45 0.50
N THR A 136 21.77 4.49 1.12
CA THR A 136 22.17 3.99 2.45
C THR A 136 22.66 2.54 2.36
N GLU A 137 21.86 1.67 1.81
CA GLU A 137 22.17 0.26 1.57
C GLU A 137 21.66 -0.12 0.21
N GLU A 138 21.79 -1.39 -0.18
CA GLU A 138 21.32 -1.87 -1.47
C GLU A 138 19.84 -1.58 -1.65
N ASP A 139 19.48 -0.90 -2.74
CA ASP A 139 18.12 -0.52 -3.11
C ASP A 139 17.40 0.32 -2.05
N GLN A 140 18.16 1.05 -1.22
CA GLN A 140 17.62 1.92 -0.18
C GLN A 140 18.25 3.30 -0.23
N ALA A 141 17.47 4.30 0.12
CA ALA A 141 17.93 5.69 0.16
C ALA A 141 17.13 6.51 1.17
N VAL A 142 17.70 7.65 1.54
CA VAL A 142 16.98 8.70 2.27
C VAL A 142 16.85 9.89 1.34
N LEU A 143 15.63 10.33 1.10
CA LEU A 143 15.36 11.56 0.35
C LEU A 143 15.31 12.72 1.34
N VAL A 144 16.07 13.78 1.05
CA VAL A 144 16.10 14.97 1.89
C VAL A 144 15.30 16.06 1.19
N GLN A 145 14.26 16.53 1.84
CA GLN A 145 13.36 17.55 1.31
C GLN A 145 13.19 18.67 2.33
N LYS A 146 12.94 19.89 1.85
CA LYS A 146 12.56 21.00 2.70
C LYS A 146 11.05 21.18 2.64
N SER A 147 10.42 21.24 3.82
CA SER A 147 9.00 21.55 3.92
C SER A 147 8.74 23.04 3.64
N LYS A 148 7.47 23.42 3.53
CA LYS A 148 7.05 24.83 3.37
C LYS A 148 7.56 25.73 4.51
N ASP A 149 7.78 25.15 5.69
CA ASP A 149 8.26 25.87 6.88
C ASP A 149 9.78 25.96 6.94
N GLY A 150 10.50 25.47 5.92
CA GLY A 150 11.95 25.45 5.91
C GLY A 150 12.58 24.31 6.70
N GLU A 151 11.78 23.44 7.31
CA GLU A 151 12.26 22.25 8.00
C GLU A 151 12.79 21.21 7.03
N THR A 152 13.84 20.50 7.42
CA THR A 152 14.36 19.38 6.66
C THR A 152 13.56 18.13 7.00
N ILE A 153 12.99 17.48 5.97
CA ILE A 153 12.28 16.23 6.10
C ILE A 153 13.11 15.13 5.45
N SER A 154 13.32 14.04 6.17
CA SER A 154 13.99 12.85 5.65
C SER A 154 12.93 11.77 5.35
N VAL A 155 12.90 11.28 4.13
CA VAL A 155 11.99 10.23 3.71
C VAL A 155 12.79 9.01 3.30
N TYR A 156 12.68 7.94 4.07
CA TYR A 156 13.30 6.66 3.74
C TYR A 156 12.56 6.03 2.56
N GLN A 157 13.30 5.43 1.63
CA GLN A 157 12.75 4.72 0.48
C GLN A 157 13.49 3.41 0.27
N LYS A 158 12.74 2.34 0.13
CA LYS A 158 13.23 1.03 -0.30
C LYS A 158 12.57 0.71 -1.64
N GLY A 159 13.37 0.45 -2.67
CA GLY A 159 12.86 0.03 -3.97
C GLY A 159 12.74 -1.49 -4.07
N PHE A 160 11.79 -1.96 -4.86
CA PHE A 160 11.58 -3.39 -5.11
C PHE A 160 11.57 -3.62 -6.62
N ASP A 161 12.60 -4.28 -7.14
CA ASP A 161 12.72 -4.59 -8.56
C ASP A 161 12.39 -6.04 -8.85
N GLY A 162 11.90 -6.31 -10.06
CA GLY A 162 11.65 -7.68 -10.51
C GLY A 162 10.76 -8.45 -9.53
N ASP A 163 11.23 -9.63 -9.12
CA ASP A 163 10.50 -10.50 -8.18
C ASP A 163 10.74 -10.15 -6.70
N GLN A 164 11.44 -9.06 -6.40
CA GLN A 164 11.78 -8.73 -5.01
C GLN A 164 10.55 -8.55 -4.13
N LEU A 165 9.52 -7.86 -4.62
CA LEU A 165 8.29 -7.68 -3.83
C LEU A 165 7.56 -9.00 -3.66
N LYS A 166 7.42 -9.80 -4.72
CA LYS A 166 6.81 -11.12 -4.63
C LYS A 166 7.53 -12.02 -3.62
N ASN A 167 8.87 -12.05 -3.69
CA ASN A 167 9.66 -12.86 -2.77
C ASN A 167 9.54 -12.36 -1.34
N TYR A 168 9.52 -11.05 -1.15
CA TYR A 168 9.36 -10.43 0.16
C TYR A 168 8.01 -10.80 0.78
N ILE A 169 6.91 -10.61 0.06
CA ILE A 169 5.56 -10.92 0.56
C ILE A 169 5.43 -12.43 0.79
N THR A 170 5.95 -13.26 -0.11
CA THR A 170 5.93 -14.72 0.06
C THR A 170 6.61 -15.13 1.36
N SER A 171 7.74 -14.50 1.71
CA SER A 171 8.50 -14.83 2.92
C SER A 171 7.73 -14.54 4.21
N LEU A 172 6.74 -13.64 4.17
CA LEU A 172 5.94 -13.24 5.32
C LEU A 172 4.51 -13.78 5.29
N ALA A 173 4.10 -14.38 4.17
CA ALA A 173 2.73 -14.81 3.98
C ALA A 173 2.33 -15.93 4.92
N PRO A 174 1.13 -15.88 5.51
CA PRO A 174 0.60 -16.96 6.33
C PRO A 174 0.39 -18.24 5.50
N LYS A 175 0.26 -19.35 6.19
CA LYS A 175 -0.07 -20.64 5.56
C LYS A 175 -1.38 -20.48 4.77
N GLY A 176 -1.41 -21.04 3.57
CA GLY A 176 -2.58 -21.01 2.70
C GLY A 176 -2.65 -19.80 1.79
N PHE A 177 -1.68 -18.89 1.87
CA PHE A 177 -1.59 -17.79 0.93
C PHE A 177 -0.78 -18.17 -0.30
N ARG A 178 -1.22 -17.69 -1.45
CA ARG A 178 -0.51 -17.81 -2.73
C ARG A 178 -0.20 -16.41 -3.24
N VAL A 179 1.06 -16.15 -3.60
CA VAL A 179 1.51 -14.83 -4.03
C VAL A 179 1.91 -14.86 -5.50
N GLU A 180 1.37 -13.94 -6.29
CA GLU A 180 1.65 -13.80 -7.72
C GLU A 180 2.07 -12.37 -8.04
N ARG A 181 2.92 -12.21 -9.06
CA ARG A 181 3.17 -10.87 -9.61
C ARG A 181 1.96 -10.37 -10.37
N GLY A 182 1.65 -9.07 -10.16
CA GLY A 182 0.64 -8.35 -10.92
C GLY A 182 1.28 -7.37 -11.88
N GLN A 183 0.44 -6.61 -12.60
CA GLN A 183 0.89 -5.61 -13.55
C GLN A 183 -0.05 -4.40 -13.58
N GLY A 184 0.51 -3.25 -13.93
CA GLY A 184 -0.26 -2.09 -14.35
C GLY A 184 -0.90 -1.26 -13.25
N ILE A 185 -0.64 -1.53 -11.98
CA ILE A 185 -1.23 -0.78 -10.85
C ILE A 185 -0.19 0.14 -10.24
N ALA A 186 0.92 -0.40 -9.79
CA ALA A 186 2.07 0.34 -9.30
C ALA A 186 3.32 -0.09 -10.05
N ALA A 187 4.45 0.54 -9.81
CA ALA A 187 5.70 0.19 -10.47
C ALA A 187 6.06 -1.28 -10.26
N ASN A 188 5.82 -1.81 -9.05
CA ASN A 188 5.87 -3.25 -8.78
C ASN A 188 4.60 -3.63 -8.03
N THR A 189 3.92 -4.67 -8.48
CA THR A 189 2.61 -5.08 -7.96
C THR A 189 2.61 -6.58 -7.70
N VAL A 190 1.99 -7.00 -6.60
CA VAL A 190 1.74 -8.41 -6.31
C VAL A 190 0.31 -8.60 -5.82
N TYR A 191 -0.21 -9.81 -6.01
CA TYR A 191 -1.49 -10.26 -5.48
C TYR A 191 -1.22 -11.37 -4.48
N ALA A 192 -1.73 -11.22 -3.26
CA ALA A 192 -1.62 -12.24 -2.21
C ALA A 192 -3.01 -12.81 -1.97
N PHE A 193 -3.24 -14.02 -2.42
CA PHE A 193 -4.54 -14.69 -2.33
C PHE A 193 -4.60 -15.53 -1.05
N ASN A 194 -5.63 -15.30 -0.24
CA ASN A 194 -5.92 -16.16 0.90
C ASN A 194 -6.76 -17.35 0.44
N GLU A 195 -6.11 -18.47 0.19
CA GLU A 195 -6.76 -19.70 -0.29
C GLU A 195 -7.29 -20.60 0.84
N ASN A 196 -7.27 -20.13 2.06
CA ASN A 196 -7.90 -20.83 3.18
C ASN A 196 -9.43 -20.82 3.01
N SER A 197 -10.06 -21.83 3.54
CA SER A 197 -11.53 -21.94 3.53
C SER A 197 -12.14 -21.51 4.84
#